data_577fddd32a09fe13efce8ca3d403367a
#
_entry.id   577fddd32a09fe13efce8ca3d403367a
#
_cell.length_a   1.000
_cell.length_b   1.000
_cell.length_c   1.000
_cell.angle_alpha   90.00
_cell.angle_beta   90.00
_cell.angle_gamma   90.00
#
_symmetry.space_group_name_H-M   'P 1'
#
loop_
_entity.id
_entity.type
_entity.pdbx_description
1 polymer ?
#
loop_
_entity_poly.entity_id
_entity_poly.type
_entity_poly.pdbx_seq_one_letter_code
_entity_poly.pdbx_strand_id
1 'polypeptide(L)'
;MALSSRITLITALALAAFQAQAVNVTVAYQTSAEPAKVAQADNTFAKASGATVDWRKFDSGSSIVRALASGDVQIGNLGSSPLAVAATQQVPIEVFLLASKLGNSEALVVKKSISKPQDLIGKRIAVPFISTTHYSLLSALKHWGIKPGQVQIINLQPPAIIAAWQRGDIDGAYVWAPAVNELEKEGKVLTDSSQVG
;
A
#
# COMPACT_ATOMS: atom_id res chain seq x y z
N MET A 1 60.72 18.85 -25.61
CA MET A 1 59.82 19.34 -24.52
C MET A 1 58.33 19.49 -24.90
N ALA A 2 57.89 19.23 -26.12
CA ALA A 2 56.49 19.40 -26.54
C ALA A 2 55.60 18.13 -26.43
N LEU A 3 56.19 16.94 -26.22
CA LEU A 3 55.44 15.69 -26.19
C LEU A 3 54.84 15.36 -24.81
N SER A 4 55.54 15.76 -23.74
CA SER A 4 55.07 15.53 -22.34
C SER A 4 53.85 16.36 -21.96
N SER A 5 53.71 17.56 -22.53
CA SER A 5 52.61 18.50 -22.23
C SER A 5 51.26 18.03 -22.86
N ARG A 6 51.29 17.30 -23.97
CA ARG A 6 50.07 16.80 -24.62
C ARG A 6 49.48 15.55 -23.94
N ILE A 7 50.32 14.73 -23.33
CA ILE A 7 49.89 13.52 -22.60
C ILE A 7 49.23 13.90 -21.30
N THR A 8 49.72 14.92 -20.60
CA THR A 8 49.12 15.39 -19.34
C THR A 8 47.72 16.00 -19.51
N LEU A 9 47.46 16.64 -20.67
CA LEU A 9 46.16 17.24 -20.96
C LEU A 9 45.11 16.19 -21.30
N ILE A 10 45.49 15.10 -21.97
CA ILE A 10 44.56 13.99 -22.32
C ILE A 10 44.18 13.18 -21.09
N THR A 11 45.08 13.00 -20.13
CA THR A 11 44.80 12.28 -18.87
C THR A 11 43.88 13.10 -17.95
N ALA A 12 43.98 14.41 -17.94
CA ALA A 12 43.09 15.29 -17.18
C ALA A 12 41.66 15.34 -17.74
N LEU A 13 41.48 15.23 -19.05
CA LEU A 13 40.14 15.18 -19.68
C LEU A 13 39.46 13.82 -19.46
N ALA A 14 40.19 12.72 -19.31
CA ALA A 14 39.62 11.40 -19.06
C ALA A 14 39.10 11.23 -17.63
N LEU A 15 39.64 11.96 -16.65
CA LEU A 15 39.15 11.94 -15.27
C LEU A 15 37.87 12.79 -15.04
N ALA A 16 37.55 13.72 -15.94
CA ALA A 16 36.35 14.58 -15.82
C ALA A 16 35.05 13.89 -16.30
N ALA A 17 35.11 12.69 -16.84
CA ALA A 17 33.95 11.99 -17.44
C ALA A 17 33.22 11.01 -16.51
N PHE A 18 33.64 10.87 -15.25
CA PHE A 18 32.83 10.22 -14.22
C PHE A 18 31.76 11.20 -13.72
N GLN A 19 30.84 11.56 -14.59
CA GLN A 19 29.58 12.14 -14.15
C GLN A 19 28.87 11.05 -13.35
N ALA A 20 28.70 11.27 -12.05
CA ALA A 20 27.87 10.44 -11.21
C ALA A 20 26.48 10.42 -11.88
N GLN A 21 26.12 9.34 -12.55
CA GLN A 21 24.75 9.15 -13.04
C GLN A 21 23.85 9.19 -11.82
N ALA A 22 22.93 10.13 -11.81
CA ALA A 22 21.92 10.19 -10.77
C ALA A 22 21.19 8.83 -10.71
N VAL A 23 21.22 8.20 -9.56
CA VAL A 23 20.51 6.92 -9.35
C VAL A 23 19.02 7.18 -9.51
N ASN A 24 18.35 6.42 -10.37
CA ASN A 24 16.91 6.47 -10.50
C ASN A 24 16.28 5.48 -9.53
N VAL A 25 15.36 5.95 -8.68
CA VAL A 25 14.65 5.14 -7.69
C VAL A 25 13.15 5.30 -7.90
N THR A 26 12.46 4.21 -8.17
CA THR A 26 11.00 4.19 -8.20
C THR A 26 10.46 3.80 -6.84
N VAL A 27 9.63 4.67 -6.25
CA VAL A 27 8.97 4.48 -4.95
C VAL A 27 7.49 4.23 -5.15
N ALA A 28 7.03 3.03 -4.79
CA ALA A 28 5.62 2.66 -4.83
C ALA A 28 4.89 3.14 -3.58
N TYR A 29 3.70 3.71 -3.77
CA TYR A 29 2.84 4.18 -2.68
C TYR A 29 1.38 3.80 -2.91
N GLN A 30 0.59 3.81 -1.84
CA GLN A 30 -0.86 3.65 -1.86
C GLN A 30 -1.57 4.98 -1.55
N THR A 31 -2.90 4.96 -1.54
CA THR A 31 -3.71 6.17 -1.25
C THR A 31 -3.74 6.55 0.22
N SER A 32 -3.30 5.66 1.12
CA SER A 32 -3.26 5.91 2.57
C SER A 32 -2.52 7.20 2.94
N ALA A 33 -2.96 7.84 3.99
CA ALA A 33 -2.25 8.98 4.57
C ALA A 33 -1.00 8.48 5.31
N GLU A 34 0.18 8.92 4.87
CA GLU A 34 1.47 8.50 5.41
C GLU A 34 2.51 9.63 5.33
N PRO A 35 3.48 9.69 6.25
CA PRO A 35 4.48 10.77 6.28
C PRO A 35 5.27 10.93 4.98
N ALA A 36 5.54 9.83 4.27
CA ALA A 36 6.26 9.85 2.99
C ALA A 36 5.58 10.71 1.91
N LYS A 37 4.27 10.96 2.03
CA LYS A 37 3.54 11.84 1.10
C LYS A 37 3.92 13.31 1.23
N VAL A 38 4.33 13.75 2.41
CA VAL A 38 4.88 15.10 2.60
C VAL A 38 6.22 15.19 1.86
N ALA A 39 7.10 14.22 2.04
CA ALA A 39 8.37 14.17 1.34
C ALA A 39 8.20 14.03 -0.19
N GLN A 40 7.15 13.37 -0.66
CA GLN A 40 6.77 13.31 -2.06
C GLN A 40 6.39 14.71 -2.59
N ALA A 41 5.53 15.43 -1.88
CA ALA A 41 5.07 16.76 -2.29
C ALA A 41 6.20 17.78 -2.34
N ASP A 42 7.13 17.71 -1.39
CA ASP A 42 8.25 18.67 -1.25
C ASP A 42 9.51 18.25 -2.02
N ASN A 43 9.52 17.10 -2.67
CA ASN A 43 10.70 16.47 -3.27
C ASN A 43 11.88 16.30 -2.29
N THR A 44 11.60 16.11 -1.01
CA THR A 44 12.61 16.05 0.05
C THR A 44 13.58 14.88 -0.16
N PHE A 45 13.08 13.71 -0.59
CA PHE A 45 13.94 12.54 -0.80
C PHE A 45 14.92 12.75 -1.96
N ALA A 46 14.46 13.31 -3.09
CA ALA A 46 15.35 13.63 -4.21
C ALA A 46 16.40 14.68 -3.81
N LYS A 47 15.98 15.74 -3.11
CA LYS A 47 16.90 16.80 -2.63
C LYS A 47 17.96 16.26 -1.65
N ALA A 48 17.57 15.37 -0.76
CA ALA A 48 18.48 14.83 0.26
C ALA A 48 19.44 13.77 -0.28
N SER A 49 18.99 12.97 -1.25
CA SER A 49 19.79 11.85 -1.79
C SER A 49 20.59 12.19 -3.05
N GLY A 50 20.22 13.26 -3.77
CA GLY A 50 20.73 13.54 -5.11
C GLY A 50 20.23 12.56 -6.19
N ALA A 51 19.31 11.64 -5.84
CA ALA A 51 18.70 10.70 -6.75
C ALA A 51 17.51 11.31 -7.50
N THR A 52 17.20 10.78 -8.68
CA THR A 52 15.90 10.98 -9.31
C THR A 52 14.91 10.03 -8.67
N VAL A 53 13.84 10.56 -8.04
CA VAL A 53 12.80 9.76 -7.38
C VAL A 53 11.52 9.81 -8.21
N ASP A 54 11.13 8.65 -8.75
CA ASP A 54 9.85 8.47 -9.44
C ASP A 54 8.82 7.85 -8.47
N TRP A 55 7.64 8.49 -8.35
CA TRP A 55 6.58 8.03 -7.45
C TRP A 55 5.48 7.34 -8.24
N ARG A 56 5.28 6.06 -7.96
CA ARG A 56 4.27 5.25 -8.65
C ARG A 56 3.16 4.80 -7.71
N LYS A 57 1.93 5.15 -8.06
CA LYS A 57 0.74 4.78 -7.31
C LYS A 57 0.31 3.35 -7.61
N PHE A 58 -0.09 2.62 -6.55
CA PHE A 58 -0.69 1.29 -6.61
C PHE A 58 -1.97 1.25 -5.77
N ASP A 59 -2.91 0.39 -6.13
CA ASP A 59 -4.19 0.28 -5.42
C ASP A 59 -4.09 -0.62 -4.18
N SER A 60 -3.08 -1.50 -4.08
CA SER A 60 -2.88 -2.39 -2.94
C SER A 60 -1.43 -2.82 -2.75
N GLY A 61 -1.10 -3.25 -1.52
CA GLY A 61 0.22 -3.78 -1.18
C GLY A 61 0.59 -5.05 -1.96
N SER A 62 -0.37 -5.90 -2.31
CA SER A 62 -0.12 -7.08 -3.15
C SER A 62 0.34 -6.73 -4.57
N SER A 63 -0.13 -5.60 -5.12
CA SER A 63 0.36 -5.09 -6.41
C SER A 63 1.78 -4.53 -6.30
N ILE A 64 2.10 -3.87 -5.17
CA ILE A 64 3.46 -3.40 -4.88
C ILE A 64 4.44 -4.57 -4.74
N VAL A 65 4.06 -5.66 -4.06
CA VAL A 65 4.90 -6.87 -3.96
C VAL A 65 5.26 -7.41 -5.34
N ARG A 66 4.31 -7.47 -6.27
CA ARG A 66 4.59 -7.91 -7.64
C ARG A 66 5.57 -6.98 -8.37
N ALA A 67 5.40 -5.67 -8.20
CA ALA A 67 6.29 -4.68 -8.82
C ALA A 67 7.71 -4.69 -8.20
N LEU A 68 7.84 -4.96 -6.90
CA LEU A 68 9.14 -5.20 -6.25
C LEU A 68 9.78 -6.48 -6.78
N ALA A 69 9.01 -7.57 -6.90
CA ALA A 69 9.50 -8.86 -7.38
C ALA A 69 9.98 -8.81 -8.85
N SER A 70 9.35 -7.98 -9.70
CA SER A 70 9.78 -7.77 -11.09
C SER A 70 10.93 -6.77 -11.23
N GLY A 71 11.28 -6.03 -10.19
CA GLY A 71 12.27 -4.96 -10.25
C GLY A 71 11.77 -3.63 -10.82
N ASP A 72 10.46 -3.52 -11.14
CA ASP A 72 9.85 -2.28 -11.64
C ASP A 72 9.81 -1.17 -10.58
N VAL A 73 9.95 -1.54 -9.32
CA VAL A 73 9.97 -0.67 -8.14
C VAL A 73 11.09 -1.10 -7.21
N GLN A 74 11.82 -0.16 -6.64
CA GLN A 74 12.92 -0.42 -5.71
C GLN A 74 12.49 -0.26 -4.25
N ILE A 75 11.55 0.64 -3.97
CA ILE A 75 11.05 0.90 -2.61
C ILE A 75 9.53 0.89 -2.65
N GLY A 76 8.88 0.26 -1.66
CA GLY A 76 7.42 0.22 -1.59
C GLY A 76 6.90 0.31 -0.16
N ASN A 77 5.82 1.07 0.03
CA ASN A 77 5.06 1.08 1.28
C ASN A 77 3.90 0.08 1.18
N LEU A 78 3.90 -0.92 2.05
CA LEU A 78 2.88 -1.97 2.07
C LEU A 78 2.60 -2.46 3.50
N GLY A 79 1.43 -3.03 3.69
CA GLY A 79 1.03 -3.57 4.99
C GLY A 79 1.71 -4.89 5.35
N SER A 80 1.59 -5.30 6.60
CA SER A 80 2.19 -6.53 7.13
C SER A 80 1.67 -7.81 6.45
N SER A 81 0.40 -7.87 6.08
CA SER A 81 -0.16 -9.07 5.44
C SER A 81 0.43 -9.34 4.05
N PRO A 82 0.50 -8.39 3.10
CA PRO A 82 1.18 -8.63 1.83
C PRO A 82 2.68 -8.91 2.02
N LEU A 83 3.34 -8.30 3.03
CA LEU A 83 4.73 -8.61 3.38
C LEU A 83 4.88 -10.08 3.82
N ALA A 84 4.01 -10.56 4.71
CA ALA A 84 4.04 -11.95 5.16
C ALA A 84 3.87 -12.94 4.01
N VAL A 85 2.94 -12.66 3.07
CA VAL A 85 2.77 -13.49 1.86
C VAL A 85 4.02 -13.43 0.99
N ALA A 86 4.62 -12.27 0.77
CA ALA A 86 5.88 -12.15 0.02
C ALA A 86 7.00 -12.99 0.64
N ALA A 87 7.13 -12.97 1.97
CA ALA A 87 8.11 -13.77 2.69
C ALA A 87 7.87 -15.28 2.52
N THR A 88 6.62 -15.75 2.57
CA THR A 88 6.29 -17.16 2.33
C THR A 88 6.57 -17.60 0.89
N GLN A 89 6.51 -16.69 -0.04
CA GLN A 89 6.83 -16.90 -1.47
C GLN A 89 8.31 -16.66 -1.80
N GLN A 90 9.14 -16.40 -0.77
CA GLN A 90 10.58 -16.14 -0.92
C GLN A 90 10.89 -15.00 -1.90
N VAL A 91 10.01 -14.00 -1.98
CA VAL A 91 10.29 -12.78 -2.76
C VAL A 91 11.47 -12.05 -2.13
N PRO A 92 12.51 -11.68 -2.89
CA PRO A 92 13.73 -11.08 -2.35
C PRO A 92 13.52 -9.60 -2.01
N ILE A 93 12.80 -9.33 -0.92
CA ILE A 93 12.52 -7.99 -0.39
C ILE A 93 12.97 -7.90 1.07
N GLU A 94 13.40 -6.71 1.49
CA GLU A 94 13.83 -6.43 2.85
C GLU A 94 13.00 -5.29 3.44
N VAL A 95 12.73 -5.38 4.76
CA VAL A 95 12.09 -4.32 5.52
C VAL A 95 13.17 -3.43 6.13
N PHE A 96 13.26 -2.19 5.70
CA PHE A 96 14.22 -1.23 6.24
C PHE A 96 13.59 -0.19 7.18
N LEU A 97 12.26 -0.04 7.16
CA LEU A 97 11.55 0.95 7.99
C LEU A 97 10.15 0.47 8.34
N LEU A 98 9.77 0.59 9.61
CA LEU A 98 8.38 0.51 10.06
C LEU A 98 7.77 1.91 10.00
N ALA A 99 7.03 2.20 8.92
CA ALA A 99 6.54 3.53 8.61
C ALA A 99 5.41 4.00 9.54
N SER A 100 4.52 3.08 9.94
CA SER A 100 3.39 3.39 10.82
C SER A 100 2.85 2.14 11.50
N LYS A 101 2.10 2.36 12.59
CA LYS A 101 1.25 1.34 13.21
C LYS A 101 -0.18 1.60 12.74
N LEU A 102 -0.79 0.61 12.09
CA LEU A 102 -2.20 0.66 11.72
C LEU A 102 -3.05 0.72 13.00
N GLY A 103 -4.08 1.31 13.10
CA GLY A 103 -4.99 1.39 14.23
C GLY A 103 -6.41 1.43 13.69
N ASN A 104 -7.11 2.50 14.01
CA ASN A 104 -8.45 2.78 13.48
C ASN A 104 -8.46 3.38 12.06
N SER A 105 -7.30 3.47 11.39
CA SER A 105 -7.24 3.92 9.98
C SER A 105 -7.82 2.91 8.99
N GLU A 106 -8.06 1.68 9.43
CA GLU A 106 -8.73 0.61 8.70
C GLU A 106 -9.98 0.19 9.46
N ALA A 107 -11.13 0.15 8.79
CA ALA A 107 -12.38 -0.19 9.42
C ALA A 107 -13.32 -0.98 8.51
N LEU A 108 -14.18 -1.78 9.12
CA LEU A 108 -15.34 -2.40 8.50
C LEU A 108 -16.52 -1.42 8.56
N VAL A 109 -16.80 -0.79 7.43
CA VAL A 109 -17.99 0.06 7.26
C VAL A 109 -19.10 -0.74 6.63
N VAL A 110 -20.29 -0.66 7.19
CA VAL A 110 -21.48 -1.40 6.76
C VAL A 110 -22.68 -0.49 6.58
N LYS A 111 -23.69 -0.96 5.84
CA LYS A 111 -24.99 -0.27 5.76
C LYS A 111 -25.60 -0.10 7.14
N LYS A 112 -26.32 0.97 7.38
CA LYS A 112 -26.93 1.30 8.67
C LYS A 112 -27.91 0.23 9.18
N SER A 113 -28.48 -0.59 8.28
CA SER A 113 -29.35 -1.72 8.59
C SER A 113 -28.63 -2.90 9.25
N ILE A 114 -27.31 -3.01 9.14
CA ILE A 114 -26.49 -4.04 9.79
C ILE A 114 -26.14 -3.53 11.18
N SER A 115 -26.77 -4.06 12.22
CA SER A 115 -26.68 -3.53 13.59
C SER A 115 -25.68 -4.28 14.45
N LYS A 116 -25.46 -5.54 14.20
CA LYS A 116 -24.58 -6.43 14.97
C LYS A 116 -23.83 -7.38 14.04
N PRO A 117 -22.73 -8.00 14.49
CA PRO A 117 -21.92 -8.90 13.66
C PRO A 117 -22.72 -10.00 12.95
N GLN A 118 -23.70 -10.62 13.62
CA GLN A 118 -24.50 -11.71 13.05
C GLN A 118 -25.33 -11.27 11.83
N ASP A 119 -25.60 -10.00 11.68
CA ASP A 119 -26.30 -9.45 10.52
C ASP A 119 -25.44 -9.49 9.24
N LEU A 120 -24.12 -9.78 9.36
CA LEU A 120 -23.22 -9.98 8.22
C LEU A 120 -23.47 -11.30 7.48
N ILE A 121 -24.15 -12.27 8.09
CA ILE A 121 -24.43 -13.56 7.46
C ILE A 121 -25.27 -13.34 6.18
N GLY A 122 -24.78 -13.88 5.07
CA GLY A 122 -25.36 -13.71 3.74
C GLY A 122 -25.11 -12.35 3.07
N LYS A 123 -24.41 -11.42 3.72
CA LYS A 123 -24.12 -10.09 3.16
C LYS A 123 -22.88 -10.09 2.28
N ARG A 124 -22.84 -9.13 1.35
CA ARG A 124 -21.74 -8.89 0.40
C ARG A 124 -20.77 -7.90 1.02
N ILE A 125 -19.62 -8.39 1.46
CA ILE A 125 -18.58 -7.59 2.12
C ILE A 125 -17.35 -7.55 1.22
N ALA A 126 -17.01 -6.38 0.74
CA ALA A 126 -15.86 -6.16 -0.11
C ALA A 126 -14.59 -5.92 0.72
N VAL A 127 -13.48 -6.44 0.23
CA VAL A 127 -12.16 -6.23 0.85
C VAL A 127 -11.06 -6.49 -0.20
N PRO A 128 -9.96 -5.72 -0.23
CA PRO A 128 -8.82 -6.06 -1.07
C PRO A 128 -8.12 -7.32 -0.53
N PHE A 129 -8.07 -8.39 -1.32
CA PHE A 129 -7.46 -9.65 -0.88
C PHE A 129 -5.95 -9.49 -0.64
N ILE A 130 -5.44 -10.26 0.31
CA ILE A 130 -4.02 -10.23 0.72
C ILE A 130 -3.63 -8.85 1.29
N SER A 131 -4.57 -8.13 1.87
CA SER A 131 -4.32 -6.87 2.59
C SER A 131 -4.43 -7.07 4.10
N THR A 132 -3.99 -6.08 4.87
CA THR A 132 -4.22 -6.01 6.32
C THR A 132 -5.71 -6.01 6.65
N THR A 133 -6.53 -5.31 5.85
CA THR A 133 -7.99 -5.29 6.02
C THR A 133 -8.64 -6.65 5.75
N HIS A 134 -8.09 -7.46 4.84
CA HIS A 134 -8.56 -8.83 4.63
C HIS A 134 -8.27 -9.69 5.87
N TYR A 135 -7.07 -9.58 6.43
CA TYR A 135 -6.72 -10.25 7.68
C TYR A 135 -7.65 -9.81 8.82
N SER A 136 -7.86 -8.51 8.98
CA SER A 136 -8.74 -7.96 10.02
C SER A 136 -10.19 -8.40 9.86
N LEU A 137 -10.72 -8.49 8.63
CA LEU A 137 -12.05 -9.04 8.36
C LEU A 137 -12.15 -10.49 8.83
N LEU A 138 -11.18 -11.33 8.45
CA LEU A 138 -11.19 -12.74 8.85
C LEU A 138 -11.04 -12.92 10.36
N SER A 139 -10.20 -12.10 11.01
CA SER A 139 -10.04 -12.05 12.47
C SER A 139 -11.35 -11.64 13.16
N ALA A 140 -12.02 -10.61 12.66
CA ALA A 140 -13.32 -10.16 13.17
C ALA A 140 -14.37 -11.25 13.06
N LEU A 141 -14.52 -11.88 11.90
CA LEU A 141 -15.46 -12.98 11.70
C LEU A 141 -15.17 -14.14 12.65
N LYS A 142 -13.89 -14.53 12.82
CA LYS A 142 -13.48 -15.56 13.78
C LYS A 142 -13.84 -15.18 15.21
N HIS A 143 -13.57 -13.94 15.62
CA HIS A 143 -13.91 -13.44 16.96
C HIS A 143 -15.41 -13.49 17.23
N TRP A 144 -16.24 -13.24 16.23
CA TRP A 144 -17.70 -13.29 16.33
C TRP A 144 -18.32 -14.68 16.12
N GLY A 145 -17.49 -15.70 15.89
CA GLY A 145 -17.95 -17.06 15.64
C GLY A 145 -18.63 -17.25 14.28
N ILE A 146 -18.38 -16.34 13.32
CA ILE A 146 -18.94 -16.40 11.97
C ILE A 146 -17.92 -17.07 11.05
N LYS A 147 -18.32 -18.15 10.38
CA LYS A 147 -17.44 -18.80 9.39
C LYS A 147 -17.36 -17.92 8.14
N PRO A 148 -16.16 -17.74 7.51
CA PRO A 148 -16.02 -16.92 6.30
C PRO A 148 -17.00 -17.29 5.18
N GLY A 149 -17.30 -18.59 5.01
CA GLY A 149 -18.28 -19.07 4.01
C GLY A 149 -19.74 -18.66 4.27
N GLN A 150 -20.06 -18.08 5.43
CA GLN A 150 -21.39 -17.54 5.72
C GLN A 150 -21.53 -16.08 5.25
N VAL A 151 -20.43 -15.43 4.83
CA VAL A 151 -20.41 -14.06 4.33
C VAL A 151 -19.93 -14.10 2.87
N GLN A 152 -20.54 -13.32 2.00
CA GLN A 152 -20.08 -13.19 0.62
C GLN A 152 -18.90 -12.21 0.57
N ILE A 153 -17.68 -12.71 0.75
CA ILE A 153 -16.46 -11.89 0.71
C ILE A 153 -16.06 -11.66 -0.75
N ILE A 154 -15.99 -10.39 -1.15
CA ILE A 154 -15.75 -9.97 -2.54
C ILE A 154 -14.40 -9.27 -2.63
N ASN A 155 -13.52 -9.73 -3.54
CA ASN A 155 -12.24 -9.08 -3.79
C ASN A 155 -12.43 -7.84 -4.67
N LEU A 156 -12.33 -6.66 -4.08
CA LEU A 156 -12.35 -5.38 -4.79
C LEU A 156 -11.22 -4.48 -4.27
N GLN A 157 -10.63 -3.69 -5.17
CA GLN A 157 -9.67 -2.65 -4.81
C GLN A 157 -10.38 -1.38 -4.31
N PRO A 158 -9.74 -0.51 -3.53
CA PRO A 158 -10.42 0.62 -2.88
C PRO A 158 -11.24 1.52 -3.82
N PRO A 159 -10.79 1.87 -5.04
CA PRO A 159 -11.63 2.65 -5.97
C PRO A 159 -12.89 1.88 -6.40
N ALA A 160 -12.77 0.58 -6.64
CA ALA A 160 -13.91 -0.27 -7.02
C ALA A 160 -14.88 -0.49 -5.83
N ILE A 161 -14.38 -0.53 -4.60
CA ILE A 161 -15.19 -0.57 -3.37
C ILE A 161 -16.08 0.66 -3.29
N ILE A 162 -15.51 1.87 -3.46
CA ILE A 162 -16.28 3.12 -3.44
C ILE A 162 -17.39 3.08 -4.49
N ALA A 163 -17.05 2.69 -5.71
CA ALA A 163 -18.05 2.61 -6.80
C ALA A 163 -19.14 1.58 -6.53
N ALA A 164 -18.79 0.39 -6.02
CA ALA A 164 -19.75 -0.66 -5.68
C ALA A 164 -20.66 -0.26 -4.50
N TRP A 165 -20.12 0.47 -3.52
CA TRP A 165 -20.86 1.02 -2.40
C TRP A 165 -21.93 2.02 -2.87
N GLN A 166 -21.53 2.99 -3.71
CA GLN A 166 -22.43 4.02 -4.27
C GLN A 166 -23.57 3.42 -5.09
N ARG A 167 -23.32 2.32 -5.82
CA ARG A 167 -24.38 1.61 -6.56
C ARG A 167 -25.23 0.68 -5.70
N GLY A 168 -24.85 0.42 -4.46
CA GLY A 168 -25.51 -0.55 -3.60
C GLY A 168 -25.21 -2.01 -3.92
N ASP A 169 -24.15 -2.29 -4.65
CA ASP A 169 -23.71 -3.65 -5.03
C ASP A 169 -23.12 -4.42 -3.86
N ILE A 170 -22.69 -3.74 -2.79
CA ILE A 170 -22.13 -4.32 -1.57
C ILE A 170 -22.89 -3.82 -0.35
N ASP A 171 -22.84 -4.59 0.74
CA ASP A 171 -23.52 -4.28 2.00
C ASP A 171 -22.55 -3.74 3.05
N GLY A 172 -21.24 -3.88 2.81
CA GLY A 172 -20.16 -3.33 3.60
C GLY A 172 -18.81 -3.53 2.94
N ALA A 173 -17.79 -2.91 3.50
CA ALA A 173 -16.41 -3.15 3.11
C ALA A 173 -15.44 -2.93 4.26
N TYR A 174 -14.38 -3.72 4.30
CA TYR A 174 -13.23 -3.47 5.17
C TYR A 174 -12.12 -2.83 4.32
N VAL A 175 -11.82 -1.58 4.60
CA VAL A 175 -10.92 -0.77 3.77
C VAL A 175 -10.22 0.29 4.61
N TRP A 176 -9.24 0.98 4.06
CA TRP A 176 -8.50 2.06 4.69
C TRP A 176 -8.85 3.44 4.11
N ALA A 177 -8.42 4.48 4.81
CA ALA A 177 -8.60 5.86 4.36
C ALA A 177 -7.81 6.12 3.02
N PRO A 178 -8.37 6.91 2.09
CA PRO A 178 -9.59 7.71 2.23
C PRO A 178 -10.90 6.97 1.92
N ALA A 179 -10.85 5.74 1.41
CA ALA A 179 -12.06 5.02 1.01
C ALA A 179 -12.99 4.77 2.21
N VAL A 180 -12.48 4.46 3.39
CA VAL A 180 -13.29 4.31 4.61
C VAL A 180 -14.12 5.56 4.87
N ASN A 181 -13.53 6.75 4.72
CA ASN A 181 -14.23 8.02 4.96
C ASN A 181 -15.37 8.28 3.97
N GLU A 182 -15.22 7.79 2.72
CA GLU A 182 -16.30 7.88 1.73
C GLU A 182 -17.48 6.98 2.09
N LEU A 183 -17.21 5.76 2.56
CA LEU A 183 -18.25 4.83 2.96
C LEU A 183 -18.98 5.30 4.22
N GLU A 184 -18.28 5.92 5.17
CA GLU A 184 -18.84 6.43 6.42
C GLU A 184 -19.90 7.53 6.23
N LYS A 185 -19.88 8.25 5.12
CA LYS A 185 -20.88 9.29 4.81
C LYS A 185 -22.31 8.72 4.84
N GLU A 186 -22.47 7.48 4.41
CA GLU A 186 -23.78 6.81 4.32
C GLU A 186 -23.88 5.55 5.19
N GLY A 187 -22.74 5.01 5.61
CA GLY A 187 -22.60 3.81 6.43
C GLY A 187 -22.39 4.08 7.91
N LYS A 188 -21.94 3.05 8.58
CA LYS A 188 -21.42 3.13 9.96
C LYS A 188 -20.28 2.13 10.14
N VAL A 189 -19.32 2.46 10.98
CA VAL A 189 -18.27 1.54 11.41
C VAL A 189 -18.89 0.46 12.31
N LEU A 190 -18.63 -0.80 11.98
CA LEU A 190 -18.98 -1.95 12.81
C LEU A 190 -17.82 -2.37 13.71
N THR A 191 -16.59 -2.29 13.22
CA THR A 191 -15.33 -2.51 13.94
C THR A 191 -14.16 -1.89 13.17
N ASP A 192 -13.00 -1.78 13.81
CA ASP A 192 -11.74 -1.34 13.18
C ASP A 192 -10.59 -2.29 13.51
N SER A 193 -9.44 -2.10 12.86
CA SER A 193 -8.29 -2.99 13.01
C SER A 193 -7.62 -2.92 14.39
N SER A 194 -7.88 -1.89 15.19
CA SER A 194 -7.38 -1.84 16.57
C SER A 194 -8.11 -2.79 17.51
N GLN A 195 -9.32 -3.23 17.14
CA GLN A 195 -10.18 -4.09 17.96
C GLN A 195 -10.04 -5.58 17.61
N VAL A 196 -9.49 -5.91 16.45
CA VAL A 196 -9.50 -7.28 15.92
C VAL A 196 -8.14 -7.79 15.43
N GLY A 197 -7.09 -6.96 15.52
CA GLY A 197 -5.72 -7.27 15.10
C GLY A 197 -4.91 -8.03 16.15
#